data_097f192ae7a3ac0bbe2f0987441ccaa5
#
_entry.id   097f192ae7a3ac0bbe2f0987441ccaa5
#
_cell.length_a   1.000
_cell.length_b   1.000
_cell.length_c   1.000
_cell.angle_alpha   90.00
_cell.angle_beta   90.00
_cell.angle_gamma   90.00
#
_symmetry.space_group_name_H-M   'P 1'
#
loop_
_entity.id
_entity.type
_entity.pdbx_description
1 polymer ?
#
loop_
_entity_poly.entity_id
_entity_poly.type
_entity_poly.pdbx_seq_one_letter_code
_entity_poly.pdbx_strand_id
1 'polypeptide(L)'
;MYRYLRNTHLFVGLFSCLYLLMYGLSSVQMAHPAWFSTRPSVTETHAALAPGLSDGRRAARELMDRYGLRGESGAARLTNGQMSFNIVRPGTVYQIDYSPATGNVRIRDVHAGFFGMLNRLHHAAGLWHDYWLLDAWGALVAVVSVALIVLGATGVYLWFKLRPERMAGAILLVISLGYSLTLMVLLRMSW
;
A
#
# COMPACT_ATOMS: atom_id res chain seq x y z
N MET A 1 -28.96 0.23 -24.52
CA MET A 1 -27.79 -0.51 -24.04
C MET A 1 -26.49 0.27 -24.23
N TYR A 2 -26.08 0.66 -25.44
CA TYR A 2 -24.84 1.40 -25.71
C TYR A 2 -24.66 2.67 -24.83
N ARG A 3 -25.72 3.50 -24.74
CA ARG A 3 -25.69 4.76 -23.97
C ARG A 3 -25.43 4.53 -22.47
N TYR A 4 -26.02 3.47 -21.90
CA TYR A 4 -25.79 3.11 -20.51
C TYR A 4 -24.35 2.65 -20.27
N LEU A 5 -23.83 1.75 -21.10
CA LEU A 5 -22.45 1.25 -20.98
C LEU A 5 -21.43 2.37 -21.15
N ARG A 6 -21.64 3.29 -22.10
CA ARG A 6 -20.79 4.46 -22.26
C ARG A 6 -20.80 5.35 -21.00
N ASN A 7 -21.98 5.64 -20.46
CA ASN A 7 -22.08 6.47 -19.26
C ASN A 7 -21.44 5.77 -18.06
N THR A 8 -21.69 4.47 -17.87
CA THR A 8 -21.01 3.67 -16.83
C THR A 8 -19.50 3.74 -16.98
N HIS A 9 -18.97 3.54 -18.18
CA HIS A 9 -17.55 3.64 -18.46
C HIS A 9 -16.98 5.03 -18.08
N LEU A 10 -17.67 6.11 -18.45
CA LEU A 10 -17.25 7.47 -18.14
C LEU A 10 -17.26 7.75 -16.63
N PHE A 11 -18.33 7.38 -15.91
CA PHE A 11 -18.42 7.63 -14.47
C PHE A 11 -17.42 6.78 -13.67
N VAL A 12 -17.30 5.50 -14.02
CA VAL A 12 -16.34 4.60 -13.37
C VAL A 12 -14.91 5.04 -13.70
N GLY A 13 -14.66 5.50 -14.92
CA GLY A 13 -13.37 6.06 -15.34
C GLY A 13 -13.00 7.30 -14.57
N LEU A 14 -13.92 8.25 -14.42
CA LEU A 14 -13.69 9.46 -13.63
C LEU A 14 -13.44 9.15 -12.16
N PHE A 15 -14.23 8.23 -11.56
CA PHE A 15 -14.02 7.77 -10.20
C PHE A 15 -12.64 7.13 -10.01
N SER A 16 -12.19 6.30 -10.95
CA SER A 16 -10.93 5.58 -10.87
C SER A 16 -9.70 6.43 -11.26
N CYS A 17 -9.91 7.58 -11.91
CA CYS A 17 -8.83 8.38 -12.52
C CYS A 17 -7.74 8.75 -11.52
N LEU A 18 -8.10 9.26 -10.33
CA LEU A 18 -7.13 9.65 -9.30
C LEU A 18 -6.28 8.46 -8.83
N TYR A 19 -6.91 7.29 -8.66
CA TYR A 19 -6.22 6.06 -8.27
C TYR A 19 -5.29 5.55 -9.35
N LEU A 20 -5.72 5.60 -10.62
CA LEU A 20 -4.86 5.24 -11.75
C LEU A 20 -3.62 6.12 -11.81
N LEU A 21 -3.77 7.44 -11.62
CA LEU A 21 -2.64 8.36 -11.57
C LEU A 21 -1.72 8.07 -10.39
N MET A 22 -2.27 7.84 -9.20
CA MET A 22 -1.49 7.50 -8.01
C MET A 22 -0.72 6.18 -8.18
N TYR A 23 -1.39 5.12 -8.64
CA TYR A 23 -0.75 3.83 -8.88
C TYR A 23 0.24 3.89 -10.03
N GLY A 24 -0.06 4.62 -11.11
CA GLY A 24 0.87 4.86 -12.21
C GLY A 24 2.14 5.58 -11.74
N LEU A 25 2.00 6.66 -10.96
CA LEU A 25 3.12 7.41 -10.42
C LEU A 25 3.99 6.55 -9.48
N SER A 26 3.35 5.78 -8.57
CA SER A 26 4.08 4.89 -7.67
C SER A 26 4.78 3.75 -8.41
N SER A 27 4.19 3.24 -9.51
CA SER A 27 4.83 2.22 -10.36
C SER A 27 6.08 2.77 -11.07
N VAL A 28 6.01 4.00 -11.60
CA VAL A 28 7.18 4.69 -12.19
C VAL A 28 8.26 4.91 -11.13
N GLN A 29 7.88 5.32 -9.92
CA GLN A 29 8.81 5.49 -8.81
C GLN A 29 9.53 4.18 -8.45
N MET A 30 8.81 3.06 -8.41
CA MET A 30 9.39 1.74 -8.11
C MET A 30 10.32 1.26 -9.24
N ALA A 31 9.95 1.52 -10.49
CA ALA A 31 10.78 1.18 -11.64
C ALA A 31 12.06 2.04 -11.75
N HIS A 32 12.01 3.28 -11.27
CA HIS A 32 13.11 4.25 -11.34
C HIS A 32 13.36 4.94 -9.99
N PRO A 33 13.79 4.20 -8.95
CA PRO A 33 13.91 4.75 -7.59
C PRO A 33 14.94 5.91 -7.50
N ALA A 34 15.91 5.96 -8.38
CA ALA A 34 16.90 7.04 -8.43
C ALA A 34 16.34 8.42 -8.84
N TRP A 35 15.17 8.44 -9.48
CA TRP A 35 14.51 9.70 -9.91
C TRP A 35 13.75 10.39 -8.78
N PHE A 36 13.52 9.68 -7.68
CA PHE A 36 12.66 10.15 -6.59
C PHE A 36 13.39 10.08 -5.26
N SER A 37 13.32 11.15 -4.48
CA SER A 37 13.85 11.12 -3.12
C SER A 37 12.85 10.41 -2.20
N THR A 38 13.26 9.29 -1.64
CA THR A 38 12.49 8.53 -0.63
C THR A 38 13.12 8.60 0.76
N ARG A 39 14.12 9.50 0.96
CA ARG A 39 14.83 9.61 2.23
C ARG A 39 13.85 9.93 3.36
N PRO A 40 13.75 9.07 4.39
CA PRO A 40 12.93 9.36 5.55
C PRO A 40 13.60 10.39 6.45
N SER A 41 12.80 11.17 7.15
CA SER A 41 13.26 11.90 8.34
C SER A 41 13.19 10.98 9.55
N VAL A 42 14.19 11.06 10.41
CA VAL A 42 14.29 10.22 11.61
C VAL A 42 14.40 11.14 12.83
N THR A 43 13.51 10.93 13.80
CA THR A 43 13.54 11.61 15.09
C THR A 43 13.61 10.55 16.19
N GLU A 44 14.40 10.78 17.22
CA GLU A 44 14.52 9.88 18.36
C GLU A 44 13.94 10.55 19.61
N THR A 45 13.10 9.82 20.33
CA THR A 45 12.46 10.27 21.56
C THR A 45 12.61 9.19 22.62
N HIS A 46 12.87 9.61 23.85
CA HIS A 46 12.91 8.72 25.02
C HIS A 46 11.60 8.80 25.77
N ALA A 47 11.10 7.65 26.19
CA ALA A 47 9.85 7.46 26.88
C ALA A 47 10.04 6.48 28.04
N ALA A 48 9.05 6.30 28.88
CA ALA A 48 9.07 5.33 29.97
C ALA A 48 7.74 4.58 30.04
N LEU A 49 7.84 3.27 30.26
CA LEU A 49 6.72 2.38 30.58
C LEU A 49 6.92 1.76 31.97
N ALA A 50 5.89 1.09 32.47
CA ALA A 50 6.03 0.27 33.66
C ALA A 50 7.09 -0.81 33.45
N PRO A 51 8.03 -1.01 34.39
CA PRO A 51 8.97 -2.12 34.30
C PRO A 51 8.25 -3.46 34.45
N GLY A 52 8.84 -4.53 33.91
CA GLY A 52 8.31 -5.89 34.03
C GLY A 52 7.26 -6.30 32.99
N LEU A 53 6.92 -5.47 32.02
CA LEU A 53 6.03 -5.88 30.93
C LEU A 53 6.75 -6.87 30.00
N SER A 54 6.31 -8.13 30.04
CA SER A 54 6.84 -9.23 29.21
C SER A 54 6.02 -9.45 27.92
N ASP A 55 4.78 -8.93 27.86
CA ASP A 55 3.91 -9.03 26.68
C ASP A 55 4.08 -7.80 25.77
N GLY A 56 4.62 -8.04 24.58
CA GLY A 56 4.86 -6.99 23.59
C GLY A 56 3.60 -6.29 23.09
N ARG A 57 2.46 -7.02 22.98
CA ARG A 57 1.19 -6.40 22.58
C ARG A 57 0.65 -5.45 23.66
N ARG A 58 0.86 -5.81 24.92
CA ARG A 58 0.49 -4.96 26.05
C ARG A 58 1.37 -3.72 26.12
N ALA A 59 2.69 -3.88 25.95
CA ALA A 59 3.65 -2.78 25.90
C ALA A 59 3.33 -1.82 24.72
N ALA A 60 3.01 -2.37 23.55
CA ALA A 60 2.62 -1.57 22.38
C ALA A 60 1.35 -0.75 22.65
N ARG A 61 0.30 -1.38 23.20
CA ARG A 61 -0.96 -0.67 23.53
C ARG A 61 -0.73 0.44 24.56
N GLU A 62 0.01 0.16 25.61
CA GLU A 62 0.31 1.17 26.64
C GLU A 62 1.09 2.36 26.08
N LEU A 63 2.04 2.12 25.15
CA LEU A 63 2.75 3.18 24.42
C LEU A 63 1.81 3.98 23.51
N MET A 64 0.94 3.30 22.76
CA MET A 64 -0.03 3.94 21.88
C MET A 64 -0.97 4.85 22.66
N ASP A 65 -1.49 4.37 23.78
CA ASP A 65 -2.43 5.14 24.61
C ASP A 65 -1.75 6.32 25.32
N ARG A 66 -0.55 6.10 25.87
CA ARG A 66 0.14 7.10 26.68
C ARG A 66 0.83 8.20 25.86
N TYR A 67 1.39 7.82 24.71
CA TYR A 67 2.15 8.74 23.86
C TYR A 67 1.43 9.11 22.57
N GLY A 68 0.18 8.66 22.39
CA GLY A 68 -0.65 8.98 21.22
C GLY A 68 -0.13 8.37 19.92
N LEU A 69 0.65 7.29 19.98
CA LEU A 69 1.14 6.61 18.79
C LEU A 69 -0.03 5.90 18.09
N ARG A 70 -0.08 6.00 16.77
CA ARG A 70 -1.14 5.39 15.98
C ARG A 70 -0.55 4.49 14.90
N GLY A 71 -1.17 3.35 14.69
CA GLY A 71 -0.74 2.37 13.70
C GLY A 71 -1.03 0.94 14.15
N GLU A 72 -0.50 0.00 13.43
CA GLU A 72 -0.57 -1.44 13.71
C GLU A 72 0.70 -1.89 14.41
N SER A 73 0.56 -2.62 15.53
CA SER A 73 1.71 -3.15 16.25
C SER A 73 2.19 -4.45 15.62
N GLY A 74 3.47 -4.49 15.23
CA GLY A 74 4.14 -5.70 14.79
C GLY A 74 4.45 -6.67 15.93
N ALA A 75 4.91 -7.87 15.57
CA ALA A 75 5.36 -8.87 16.54
C ALA A 75 6.56 -8.36 17.33
N ALA A 76 6.50 -8.49 18.65
CA ALA A 76 7.62 -8.16 19.53
C ALA A 76 8.66 -9.29 19.53
N ARG A 77 9.93 -8.89 19.52
CA ARG A 77 11.08 -9.80 19.68
C ARG A 77 11.81 -9.44 20.95
N LEU A 78 12.08 -10.43 21.77
CA LEU A 78 12.89 -10.28 22.97
C LEU A 78 14.31 -10.82 22.69
N THR A 79 15.30 -9.95 22.75
CA THR A 79 16.71 -10.29 22.51
C THR A 79 17.55 -9.66 23.60
N ASN A 80 18.35 -10.45 24.30
CA ASN A 80 19.23 -9.98 25.38
C ASN A 80 18.52 -9.15 26.48
N GLY A 81 17.28 -9.50 26.81
CA GLY A 81 16.49 -8.77 27.81
C GLY A 81 15.90 -7.44 27.31
N GLN A 82 16.07 -7.12 26.04
CA GLN A 82 15.48 -5.95 25.39
C GLN A 82 14.37 -6.39 24.42
N MET A 83 13.21 -5.74 24.49
CA MET A 83 12.07 -6.01 23.65
C MET A 83 12.02 -4.99 22.52
N SER A 84 12.07 -5.45 21.27
CA SER A 84 11.98 -4.61 20.08
C SER A 84 10.73 -4.94 19.27
N PHE A 85 9.99 -3.94 18.87
CA PHE A 85 8.82 -4.05 17.98
C PHE A 85 8.59 -2.75 17.20
N ASN A 86 7.77 -2.83 16.16
CA ASN A 86 7.41 -1.66 15.36
C ASN A 86 5.92 -1.37 15.50
N ILE A 87 5.56 -0.07 15.50
CA ILE A 87 4.19 0.39 15.26
C ILE A 87 4.20 1.07 13.90
N VAL A 88 3.38 0.57 12.97
CA VAL A 88 3.42 0.97 11.55
C VAL A 88 2.11 1.58 11.13
N ARG A 89 2.17 2.73 10.48
CA ARG A 89 1.07 3.32 9.71
C ARG A 89 1.59 3.80 8.36
N PRO A 90 0.73 4.04 7.37
CA PRO A 90 1.17 4.64 6.12
C PRO A 90 1.95 5.93 6.37
N GLY A 91 3.17 6.00 5.83
CA GLY A 91 4.06 7.15 6.00
C GLY A 91 4.88 7.20 7.29
N THR A 92 4.61 6.38 8.30
CA THR A 92 5.37 6.42 9.57
C THR A 92 5.65 5.03 10.11
N VAL A 93 6.87 4.80 10.59
CA VAL A 93 7.25 3.62 11.36
C VAL A 93 7.86 4.07 12.67
N TYR A 94 7.25 3.71 13.78
CA TYR A 94 7.84 3.84 15.09
C TYR A 94 8.60 2.55 15.41
N GLN A 95 9.93 2.64 15.48
CA GLN A 95 10.79 1.55 15.93
C GLN A 95 10.96 1.71 17.43
N ILE A 96 10.52 0.71 18.18
CA ILE A 96 10.46 0.75 19.63
C ILE A 96 11.49 -0.26 20.19
N ASP A 97 12.36 0.24 21.06
CA ASP A 97 13.23 -0.57 21.89
C ASP A 97 12.87 -0.34 23.36
N TYR A 98 12.32 -1.33 24.01
CA TYR A 98 11.87 -1.29 25.39
C TYR A 98 12.73 -2.22 26.26
N SER A 99 13.20 -1.70 27.40
CA SER A 99 13.90 -2.47 28.41
C SER A 99 12.95 -2.83 29.57
N PRO A 100 12.49 -4.09 29.65
CA PRO A 100 11.60 -4.52 30.74
C PRO A 100 12.19 -4.36 32.13
N ALA A 101 13.53 -4.45 32.26
CA ALA A 101 14.21 -4.33 33.53
C ALA A 101 14.16 -2.91 34.12
N THR A 102 14.25 -1.89 33.27
CA THR A 102 14.34 -0.48 33.71
C THR A 102 13.08 0.33 33.41
N GLY A 103 12.22 -0.15 32.53
CA GLY A 103 11.07 0.59 32.01
C GLY A 103 11.43 1.63 30.93
N ASN A 104 12.71 1.77 30.57
CA ASN A 104 13.13 2.71 29.57
C ASN A 104 12.68 2.29 28.16
N VAL A 105 12.21 3.28 27.39
CA VAL A 105 11.78 3.09 26.01
C VAL A 105 12.50 4.09 25.10
N ARG A 106 13.07 3.60 24.02
CA ARG A 106 13.56 4.42 22.92
C ARG A 106 12.59 4.28 21.75
N ILE A 107 12.07 5.40 21.28
CA ILE A 107 11.15 5.51 20.15
C ILE A 107 11.90 6.20 19.02
N ARG A 108 12.18 5.48 17.96
CA ARG A 108 12.75 6.02 16.75
C ARG A 108 11.63 6.18 15.72
N ASP A 109 11.24 7.43 15.50
CA ASP A 109 10.18 7.81 14.57
C ASP A 109 10.76 8.03 13.18
N VAL A 110 10.34 7.20 12.23
CA VAL A 110 10.81 7.20 10.84
C VAL A 110 9.66 7.65 9.95
N HIS A 111 9.66 8.94 9.58
CA HIS A 111 8.69 9.49 8.65
C HIS A 111 9.15 9.34 7.22
N ALA A 112 8.37 8.64 6.42
CA ALA A 112 8.57 8.59 4.97
C ALA A 112 8.14 9.91 4.34
N GLY A 113 8.91 10.44 3.40
CA GLY A 113 8.46 11.53 2.54
C GLY A 113 7.27 11.10 1.66
N PHE A 114 6.71 12.06 0.91
CA PHE A 114 5.53 11.81 0.05
C PHE A 114 5.66 10.55 -0.81
N PHE A 115 6.77 10.39 -1.51
CA PHE A 115 7.00 9.22 -2.37
C PHE A 115 7.18 7.92 -1.59
N GLY A 116 7.77 7.97 -0.40
CA GLY A 116 7.86 6.79 0.48
C GLY A 116 6.49 6.37 1.02
N MET A 117 5.62 7.33 1.35
CA MET A 117 4.23 7.06 1.73
C MET A 117 3.44 6.47 0.56
N LEU A 118 3.58 7.04 -0.65
CA LEU A 118 2.91 6.57 -1.86
C LEU A 118 3.27 5.10 -2.18
N ASN A 119 4.55 4.75 -2.06
CA ASN A 119 5.02 3.38 -2.23
C ASN A 119 4.37 2.44 -1.21
N ARG A 120 4.31 2.82 0.07
CA ARG A 120 3.66 2.00 1.11
C ARG A 120 2.17 1.82 0.88
N LEU A 121 1.46 2.87 0.45
CA LEU A 121 0.04 2.78 0.09
C LEU A 121 -0.20 1.88 -1.11
N HIS A 122 0.72 1.84 -2.07
CA HIS A 122 0.64 0.93 -3.22
C HIS A 122 0.63 -0.55 -2.78
N HIS A 123 1.39 -0.89 -1.74
CA HIS A 123 1.46 -2.25 -1.21
C HIS A 123 0.46 -2.53 -0.08
N ALA A 124 -0.20 -1.50 0.45
CA ALA A 124 -1.19 -1.68 1.51
C ALA A 124 -2.50 -2.21 0.93
N ALA A 125 -2.86 -3.42 1.32
CA ALA A 125 -4.10 -4.08 0.91
C ALA A 125 -4.62 -4.98 2.03
N GLY A 126 -5.92 -5.29 1.99
CA GLY A 126 -6.57 -6.20 2.93
C GLY A 126 -7.52 -5.50 3.89
N LEU A 127 -8.26 -6.32 4.66
CA LEU A 127 -9.33 -5.89 5.58
C LEU A 127 -9.17 -6.59 6.96
N TRP A 128 -7.93 -6.87 7.36
CA TRP A 128 -7.61 -7.62 8.58
C TRP A 128 -6.67 -6.86 9.51
N HIS A 129 -6.63 -5.53 9.41
CA HIS A 129 -5.72 -4.71 10.18
C HIS A 129 -6.35 -4.27 11.49
N ASP A 130 -5.56 -4.17 12.57
CA ASP A 130 -5.99 -3.57 13.83
C ASP A 130 -6.16 -2.04 13.71
N TYR A 131 -5.60 -1.45 12.65
CA TYR A 131 -5.70 -0.02 12.37
C TYR A 131 -6.76 0.26 11.30
N TRP A 132 -7.94 0.70 11.70
CA TRP A 132 -9.13 0.88 10.87
C TRP A 132 -8.93 1.70 9.57
N LEU A 133 -8.00 2.67 9.57
CA LEU A 133 -7.69 3.45 8.35
C LEU A 133 -7.04 2.59 7.25
N LEU A 134 -6.29 1.54 7.61
CA LEU A 134 -5.78 0.57 6.64
C LEU A 134 -6.90 -0.28 6.06
N ASP A 135 -7.87 -0.68 6.87
CA ASP A 135 -9.05 -1.41 6.38
C ASP A 135 -9.91 -0.53 5.47
N ALA A 136 -10.12 0.74 5.83
CA ALA A 136 -10.81 1.69 4.97
C ALA A 136 -10.09 1.87 3.62
N TRP A 137 -8.74 1.95 3.64
CA TRP A 137 -7.93 1.99 2.43
C TRP A 137 -8.06 0.69 1.62
N GLY A 138 -7.98 -0.47 2.27
CA GLY A 138 -8.15 -1.79 1.64
C GLY A 138 -9.52 -1.95 0.98
N ALA A 139 -10.61 -1.50 1.64
CA ALA A 139 -11.95 -1.48 1.08
C ALA A 139 -12.03 -0.60 -0.17
N LEU A 140 -11.43 0.58 -0.13
CA LEU A 140 -11.37 1.48 -1.27
C LEU A 140 -10.59 0.87 -2.45
N VAL A 141 -9.45 0.24 -2.18
CA VAL A 141 -8.66 -0.49 -3.20
C VAL A 141 -9.50 -1.60 -3.82
N ALA A 142 -10.27 -2.37 -3.03
CA ALA A 142 -11.16 -3.41 -3.54
C ALA A 142 -12.24 -2.83 -4.48
N VAL A 143 -12.88 -1.73 -4.09
CA VAL A 143 -13.87 -1.05 -4.95
C VAL A 143 -13.26 -0.56 -6.25
N VAL A 144 -12.07 0.06 -6.18
CA VAL A 144 -11.35 0.51 -7.39
C VAL A 144 -10.95 -0.68 -8.27
N SER A 145 -10.53 -1.80 -7.70
CA SER A 145 -10.18 -3.00 -8.46
C SER A 145 -11.38 -3.53 -9.25
N VAL A 146 -12.57 -3.58 -8.63
CA VAL A 146 -13.81 -3.93 -9.34
C VAL A 146 -14.14 -2.90 -10.42
N ALA A 147 -13.98 -1.61 -10.12
CA ALA A 147 -14.19 -0.53 -11.07
C ALA A 147 -13.27 -0.66 -12.31
N LEU A 148 -12.01 -1.05 -12.12
CA LEU A 148 -11.07 -1.29 -13.22
C LEU A 148 -11.47 -2.48 -14.11
N ILE A 149 -12.01 -3.55 -13.52
CA ILE A 149 -12.56 -4.69 -14.27
C ILE A 149 -13.74 -4.23 -15.13
N VAL A 150 -14.65 -3.44 -14.54
CA VAL A 150 -15.80 -2.87 -15.27
C VAL A 150 -15.33 -1.93 -16.38
N LEU A 151 -14.32 -1.09 -16.12
CA LEU A 151 -13.71 -0.23 -17.13
C LEU A 151 -13.13 -1.03 -18.29
N GLY A 152 -12.36 -2.07 -18.00
CA GLY A 152 -11.78 -2.95 -19.03
C GLY A 152 -12.87 -3.58 -19.90
N ALA A 153 -13.86 -4.21 -19.27
CA ALA A 153 -14.97 -4.87 -19.98
C ALA A 153 -15.79 -3.91 -20.82
N THR A 154 -16.17 -2.75 -20.25
CA THR A 154 -16.94 -1.73 -20.96
C THR A 154 -16.10 -1.05 -22.05
N GLY A 155 -14.82 -0.82 -21.81
CA GLY A 155 -13.88 -0.27 -22.79
C GLY A 155 -13.75 -1.16 -24.03
N VAL A 156 -13.54 -2.47 -23.83
CA VAL A 156 -13.49 -3.44 -24.94
C VAL A 156 -14.81 -3.46 -25.72
N TYR A 157 -15.95 -3.45 -25.01
CA TYR A 157 -17.26 -3.40 -25.68
C TYR A 157 -17.43 -2.11 -26.50
N LEU A 158 -17.11 -0.96 -25.95
CA LEU A 158 -17.22 0.32 -26.64
C LEU A 158 -16.29 0.38 -27.84
N TRP A 159 -15.04 -0.04 -27.70
CA TRP A 159 -14.09 -0.15 -28.81
C TRP A 159 -14.65 -1.05 -29.93
N PHE A 160 -15.23 -2.20 -29.58
CA PHE A 160 -15.80 -3.11 -30.59
C PHE A 160 -16.95 -2.49 -31.38
N LYS A 161 -17.62 -1.44 -30.85
CA LYS A 161 -18.65 -0.67 -31.56
C LYS A 161 -18.08 0.38 -32.53
N LEU A 162 -16.83 0.78 -32.34
CA LEU A 162 -16.15 1.77 -33.20
C LEU A 162 -15.51 1.04 -34.37
N ARG A 163 -16.25 0.99 -35.50
CA ARG A 163 -15.81 0.26 -36.70
C ARG A 163 -14.44 0.66 -37.27
N PRO A 164 -14.09 1.97 -37.41
CA PRO A 164 -12.81 2.36 -38.00
C PRO A 164 -11.60 1.99 -37.15
N GLU A 165 -11.76 1.90 -35.81
CA GLU A 165 -10.65 1.66 -34.85
C GLU A 165 -10.44 0.18 -34.51
N ARG A 166 -11.22 -0.74 -35.08
CA ARG A 166 -11.19 -2.16 -34.69
C ARG A 166 -9.86 -2.83 -34.98
N MET A 167 -9.27 -2.55 -36.15
CA MET A 167 -8.00 -3.17 -36.53
C MET A 167 -6.86 -2.69 -35.63
N ALA A 168 -6.73 -1.39 -35.42
CA ALA A 168 -5.71 -0.84 -34.55
C ALA A 168 -5.83 -1.34 -33.12
N GLY A 169 -7.04 -1.38 -32.56
CA GLY A 169 -7.27 -1.91 -31.23
C GLY A 169 -7.01 -3.42 -31.12
N ALA A 170 -7.35 -4.21 -32.15
CA ALA A 170 -7.03 -5.64 -32.18
C ALA A 170 -5.51 -5.89 -32.16
N ILE A 171 -4.76 -5.14 -32.97
CA ILE A 171 -3.28 -5.23 -32.97
C ILE A 171 -2.72 -4.91 -31.60
N LEU A 172 -3.14 -3.78 -30.98
CA LEU A 172 -2.69 -3.37 -29.64
C LEU A 172 -3.03 -4.41 -28.58
N LEU A 173 -4.25 -4.98 -28.62
CA LEU A 173 -4.67 -6.02 -27.68
C LEU A 173 -3.82 -7.28 -27.81
N VAL A 174 -3.59 -7.75 -29.05
CA VAL A 174 -2.77 -8.96 -29.32
C VAL A 174 -1.33 -8.73 -28.87
N ILE A 175 -0.72 -7.57 -29.18
CA ILE A 175 0.63 -7.23 -28.74
C ILE A 175 0.72 -7.21 -27.21
N SER A 176 -0.19 -6.51 -26.55
CA SER A 176 -0.20 -6.37 -25.09
C SER A 176 -0.38 -7.72 -24.39
N LEU A 177 -1.38 -8.52 -24.81
CA LEU A 177 -1.62 -9.84 -24.23
C LEU A 177 -0.47 -10.80 -24.54
N GLY A 178 -0.01 -10.82 -25.79
CA GLY A 178 1.11 -11.69 -26.21
C GLY A 178 2.37 -11.41 -25.41
N TYR A 179 2.75 -10.12 -25.29
CA TYR A 179 3.90 -9.71 -24.48
C TYR A 179 3.75 -10.11 -23.00
N SER A 180 2.61 -9.78 -22.40
CA SER A 180 2.37 -10.07 -20.98
C SER A 180 2.37 -11.57 -20.68
N LEU A 181 1.69 -12.36 -21.50
CA LEU A 181 1.64 -13.82 -21.34
C LEU A 181 3.01 -14.47 -21.55
N THR A 182 3.76 -14.01 -22.57
CA THR A 182 5.12 -14.51 -22.81
C THR A 182 6.02 -14.24 -21.61
N LEU A 183 6.01 -13.02 -21.06
CA LEU A 183 6.79 -12.71 -19.87
C LEU A 183 6.37 -13.55 -18.65
N MET A 184 5.08 -13.74 -18.41
CA MET A 184 4.60 -14.60 -17.32
C MET A 184 5.11 -16.05 -17.46
N VAL A 185 5.07 -16.61 -18.66
CA VAL A 185 5.57 -17.96 -18.93
C VAL A 185 7.08 -18.03 -18.72
N LEU A 186 7.84 -17.08 -19.28
CA LEU A 186 9.30 -17.05 -19.12
C LEU A 186 9.71 -16.91 -17.65
N LEU A 187 9.06 -16.02 -16.88
CA LEU A 187 9.33 -15.86 -15.45
C LEU A 187 9.02 -17.15 -14.68
N ARG A 188 7.95 -17.87 -15.04
CA ARG A 188 7.63 -19.14 -14.40
C ARG A 188 8.63 -20.26 -14.75
N MET A 189 9.17 -20.25 -15.95
CA MET A 189 10.12 -21.29 -16.43
C MET A 189 11.56 -21.01 -16.00
N SER A 190 11.88 -19.82 -15.53
CA SER A 190 13.23 -19.42 -15.08
C SER A 190 13.56 -19.89 -13.66
N TRP A 191 12.73 -20.72 -13.04
CA TRP A 191 12.94 -21.34 -11.71
C TRP A 191 13.32 -22.81 -11.84
#